data_327758a3a504ba13490df85d973db525
#
_entry.id   327758a3a504ba13490df85d973db525
#
_cell.length_a   1.000
_cell.length_b   1.000
_cell.length_c   1.000
_cell.angle_alpha   90.00
_cell.angle_beta   90.00
_cell.angle_gamma   90.00
#
_symmetry.space_group_name_H-M   'P 1'
#
loop_
_entity.id
_entity.type
_entity.pdbx_description
1 polymer ?
#
loop_
_entity_poly.entity_id
_entity_poly.type
_entity_poly.pdbx_seq_one_letter_code
_entity_poly.pdbx_strand_id
1 'polypeptide(L)'
;GNVFGFKAVRALRLEDVRVPRAYVMTCGGPPHGIQVERDIMNKYGRPLLGCTIKPKLGLSAKNYGRAVYEVLRGGLDFSKDDENVNSQPFMRWKQRFDFVMEAVHKAQAETGERKGHYLNVTAPTPEDMYKRAEYAKELGAPIIMHDYLTGGFTANTGLANWCRDNGLLLHIHRAMHAVLDRNPNHGIHFRVLTKMLRLSGGDHLHSGTVVGKLEGDRDATLGWIDLMRERYVKEDRTRGIMFDQDWGSMPGVMPGSFPAEFTSGTCPALVSIFGDDSVLQFGGGTLGHPWGNAA
;
A
#
# COMPACT_ATOMS: atom_id res chain seq x y z
N GLY A 1 -20.62 15.68 5.23
CA GLY A 1 -20.05 16.97 5.05
C GLY A 1 -20.12 17.90 6.24
N ASN A 2 -21.01 18.87 6.19
CA ASN A 2 -21.01 19.99 7.17
C ASN A 2 -21.33 19.60 8.61
N VAL A 3 -21.93 18.44 8.86
CA VAL A 3 -22.30 17.99 10.20
C VAL A 3 -21.11 17.95 11.16
N PHE A 4 -19.91 17.65 10.69
CA PHE A 4 -18.68 17.67 11.49
C PHE A 4 -18.27 19.07 11.96
N GLY A 5 -18.76 20.12 11.29
CA GLY A 5 -18.50 21.52 11.63
C GLY A 5 -19.59 22.20 12.44
N PHE A 6 -20.66 21.51 12.83
CA PHE A 6 -21.74 22.11 13.60
C PHE A 6 -21.30 22.48 15.03
N LYS A 7 -21.46 23.75 15.41
CA LYS A 7 -21.06 24.26 16.72
C LYS A 7 -21.62 23.45 17.90
N ALA A 8 -22.84 22.91 17.75
CA ALA A 8 -23.49 22.10 18.78
C ALA A 8 -22.89 20.67 18.90
N VAL A 9 -22.19 20.20 17.86
CA VAL A 9 -21.58 18.88 17.84
C VAL A 9 -20.12 19.02 18.23
N ARG A 10 -19.79 18.69 19.47
CA ARG A 10 -18.42 18.83 20.01
C ARG A 10 -17.48 17.76 19.45
N ALA A 11 -17.99 16.56 19.21
CA ALA A 11 -17.25 15.47 18.63
C ALA A 11 -18.21 14.58 17.84
N LEU A 12 -17.77 14.08 16.69
CA LEU A 12 -18.50 13.18 15.82
C LEU A 12 -17.51 12.29 15.09
N ARG A 13 -17.75 10.98 15.07
CA ARG A 13 -16.93 10.05 14.32
C ARG A 13 -17.80 9.25 13.35
N LEU A 14 -17.36 9.17 12.09
CA LEU A 14 -17.96 8.28 11.12
C LEU A 14 -17.35 6.88 11.30
N GLU A 15 -18.11 5.98 11.91
CA GLU A 15 -17.64 4.64 12.25
C GLU A 15 -17.68 3.68 11.07
N ASP A 16 -18.74 3.71 10.26
CA ASP A 16 -18.86 2.86 9.08
C ASP A 16 -19.84 3.47 8.08
N VAL A 17 -19.83 2.94 6.86
CA VAL A 17 -20.78 3.25 5.79
C VAL A 17 -21.23 1.96 5.13
N ARG A 18 -22.53 1.85 4.88
CA ARG A 18 -23.08 0.81 4.02
C ARG A 18 -22.95 1.24 2.57
N VAL A 19 -22.24 0.45 1.76
CA VAL A 19 -22.10 0.72 0.32
C VAL A 19 -22.95 -0.30 -0.45
N PRO A 20 -24.12 0.11 -1.00
CA PRO A 20 -24.95 -0.79 -1.78
C PRO A 20 -24.22 -1.34 -3.00
N ARG A 21 -24.47 -2.60 -3.35
CA ARG A 21 -23.87 -3.25 -4.53
C ARG A 21 -24.07 -2.45 -5.83
N ALA A 22 -25.25 -1.87 -6.02
CA ALA A 22 -25.52 -1.02 -7.21
C ALA A 22 -24.55 0.16 -7.30
N TYR A 23 -24.16 0.75 -6.15
CA TYR A 23 -23.16 1.82 -6.12
C TYR A 23 -21.75 1.27 -6.36
N VAL A 24 -21.39 0.15 -5.75
CA VAL A 24 -20.08 -0.51 -5.98
C VAL A 24 -19.84 -0.72 -7.48
N MET A 25 -20.85 -1.18 -8.21
CA MET A 25 -20.75 -1.47 -9.64
C MET A 25 -20.55 -0.24 -10.53
N THR A 26 -20.69 0.98 -10.00
CA THR A 26 -20.36 2.23 -10.73
C THR A 26 -18.88 2.62 -10.61
N CYS A 27 -18.13 1.94 -9.77
CA CYS A 27 -16.71 2.24 -9.49
C CYS A 27 -15.80 1.25 -10.21
N GLY A 28 -14.66 1.72 -10.70
CA GLY A 28 -13.66 0.86 -11.33
C GLY A 28 -12.94 -0.05 -10.33
N GLY A 29 -12.74 0.42 -9.10
CA GLY A 29 -12.02 -0.30 -8.05
C GLY A 29 -10.54 -0.53 -8.33
N PRO A 30 -9.94 -1.57 -7.72
CA PRO A 30 -8.54 -1.93 -7.96
C PRO A 30 -8.24 -2.09 -9.45
N PRO A 31 -7.10 -1.59 -9.96
CA PRO A 31 -6.70 -1.76 -11.35
C PRO A 31 -6.67 -3.22 -11.79
N HIS A 32 -6.10 -4.09 -10.97
CA HIS A 32 -5.85 -5.50 -11.32
C HIS A 32 -6.35 -6.48 -10.26
N GLY A 33 -6.13 -6.18 -8.98
CA GLY A 33 -6.49 -7.04 -7.86
C GLY A 33 -5.48 -8.16 -7.60
N ILE A 34 -5.78 -8.98 -6.60
CA ILE A 34 -4.84 -9.93 -5.99
C ILE A 34 -4.36 -10.99 -6.99
N GLN A 35 -5.27 -11.62 -7.73
CA GLN A 35 -4.89 -12.72 -8.62
C GLN A 35 -4.02 -12.26 -9.78
N VAL A 36 -4.39 -11.15 -10.42
CA VAL A 36 -3.61 -10.59 -11.54
C VAL A 36 -2.22 -10.15 -11.08
N GLU A 37 -2.11 -9.60 -9.86
CA GLU A 37 -0.82 -9.27 -9.27
C GLU A 37 0.06 -10.52 -9.11
N ARG A 38 -0.49 -11.62 -8.59
CA ARG A 38 0.23 -12.88 -8.45
C ARG A 38 0.73 -13.38 -9.79
N ASP A 39 -0.08 -13.25 -10.83
CA ASP A 39 0.29 -13.65 -12.20
C ASP A 39 1.40 -12.74 -12.76
N ILE A 40 1.30 -11.43 -12.60
CA ILE A 40 2.33 -10.47 -13.01
C ILE A 40 3.67 -10.73 -12.30
N MET A 41 3.62 -10.98 -10.99
CA MET A 41 4.82 -11.21 -10.18
C MET A 41 5.31 -12.65 -10.22
N ASN A 42 4.51 -13.59 -10.73
CA ASN A 42 4.76 -15.03 -10.72
C ASN A 42 5.07 -15.55 -9.30
N LYS A 43 4.20 -15.21 -8.33
CA LYS A 43 4.36 -15.55 -6.91
C LYS A 43 3.06 -16.14 -6.34
N TYR A 44 3.11 -17.39 -5.92
CA TYR A 44 1.96 -18.16 -5.44
C TYR A 44 2.26 -18.86 -4.12
N GLY A 45 1.20 -19.14 -3.33
CA GLY A 45 1.27 -19.99 -2.14
C GLY A 45 2.10 -19.44 -0.98
N ARG A 46 2.29 -18.11 -0.93
CA ARG A 46 2.94 -17.41 0.16
C ARG A 46 2.62 -15.91 0.15
N PRO A 47 2.76 -15.19 1.25
CA PRO A 47 2.75 -13.74 1.24
C PRO A 47 3.86 -13.17 0.35
N LEU A 48 3.62 -11.99 -0.19
CA LEU A 48 4.66 -11.19 -0.84
C LEU A 48 5.50 -10.50 0.24
N LEU A 49 6.80 -10.36 -0.02
CA LEU A 49 7.74 -9.77 0.91
C LEU A 49 8.28 -8.45 0.37
N GLY A 50 8.23 -7.41 1.18
CA GLY A 50 8.72 -6.10 0.77
C GLY A 50 9.48 -5.36 1.87
N CYS A 51 10.19 -4.31 1.52
CA CYS A 51 10.74 -3.40 2.51
C CYS A 51 10.74 -1.94 2.05
N THR A 52 10.57 -1.02 3.01
CA THR A 52 10.75 0.40 2.77
C THR A 52 12.22 0.77 2.94
N ILE A 53 12.80 1.41 1.93
CA ILE A 53 14.22 1.80 1.97
C ILE A 53 14.50 2.79 3.10
N LYS A 54 15.57 2.53 3.84
CA LYS A 54 16.07 3.37 4.94
C LYS A 54 17.56 3.68 4.75
N PRO A 55 18.04 4.86 5.19
CA PRO A 55 17.28 5.95 5.79
C PRO A 55 16.32 6.57 4.76
N LYS A 56 15.15 7.05 5.24
CA LYS A 56 14.13 7.62 4.35
C LYS A 56 14.56 8.92 3.65
N LEU A 57 15.49 9.65 4.23
CA LEU A 57 15.99 10.93 3.71
C LEU A 57 17.53 10.94 3.75
N GLY A 58 18.13 11.70 2.83
CA GLY A 58 19.56 12.00 2.82
C GLY A 58 20.41 11.11 1.89
N LEU A 59 19.90 10.02 1.35
CA LEU A 59 20.62 9.22 0.36
C LEU A 59 20.65 9.93 -1.01
N SER A 60 21.77 9.83 -1.71
CA SER A 60 21.79 10.13 -3.15
C SER A 60 21.02 9.06 -3.92
N ALA A 61 20.54 9.41 -5.12
CA ALA A 61 19.81 8.47 -5.97
C ALA A 61 20.60 7.18 -6.26
N LYS A 62 21.91 7.28 -6.47
CA LYS A 62 22.82 6.15 -6.68
C LYS A 62 22.88 5.21 -5.46
N ASN A 63 23.07 5.78 -4.26
CA ASN A 63 23.12 4.98 -3.03
C ASN A 63 21.75 4.40 -2.67
N TYR A 64 20.67 5.09 -3.01
CA TYR A 64 19.31 4.59 -2.88
C TYR A 64 19.08 3.36 -3.77
N GLY A 65 19.46 3.43 -5.05
CA GLY A 65 19.42 2.28 -5.97
C GLY A 65 20.28 1.11 -5.49
N ARG A 66 21.47 1.38 -4.91
CA ARG A 66 22.27 0.31 -4.29
C ARG A 66 21.56 -0.39 -3.14
N ALA A 67 20.88 0.35 -2.26
CA ALA A 67 20.09 -0.25 -1.18
C ALA A 67 18.94 -1.08 -1.73
N VAL A 68 18.24 -0.62 -2.77
CA VAL A 68 17.21 -1.37 -3.49
C VAL A 68 17.76 -2.69 -4.05
N TYR A 69 18.90 -2.66 -4.71
CA TYR A 69 19.51 -3.86 -5.25
C TYR A 69 19.83 -4.89 -4.16
N GLU A 70 20.44 -4.48 -3.05
CA GLU A 70 20.83 -5.37 -1.97
C GLU A 70 19.63 -6.08 -1.33
N VAL A 71 18.52 -5.39 -1.08
CA VAL A 71 17.33 -6.00 -0.47
C VAL A 71 16.60 -6.94 -1.45
N LEU A 72 16.55 -6.59 -2.73
CA LEU A 72 15.88 -7.42 -3.74
C LEU A 72 16.66 -8.70 -4.06
N ARG A 73 18.00 -8.62 -4.17
CA ARG A 73 18.82 -9.81 -4.38
C ARG A 73 18.82 -10.75 -3.16
N GLY A 74 18.55 -10.20 -1.96
CA GLY A 74 18.42 -10.97 -0.71
C GLY A 74 17.10 -11.76 -0.58
N GLY A 75 16.21 -11.70 -1.58
CA GLY A 75 15.00 -12.52 -1.64
C GLY A 75 13.68 -11.76 -1.49
N LEU A 76 13.69 -10.46 -1.23
CA LEU A 76 12.46 -9.69 -1.21
C LEU A 76 11.85 -9.57 -2.60
N ASP A 77 10.50 -9.57 -2.68
CA ASP A 77 9.76 -9.39 -3.92
C ASP A 77 9.68 -7.93 -4.31
N PHE A 78 9.56 -7.06 -3.30
CA PHE A 78 9.41 -5.63 -3.45
C PHE A 78 10.36 -4.84 -2.56
N SER A 79 10.76 -3.68 -3.04
CA SER A 79 11.21 -2.57 -2.22
C SER A 79 10.28 -1.37 -2.43
N LYS A 80 10.39 -0.33 -1.59
CA LYS A 80 9.41 0.75 -1.57
C LYS A 80 10.05 2.09 -1.28
N ASP A 81 9.64 3.13 -2.01
CA ASP A 81 9.84 4.51 -1.59
C ASP A 81 9.11 4.76 -0.25
N ASP A 82 9.75 5.50 0.65
CA ASP A 82 9.05 6.02 1.83
C ASP A 82 8.06 7.12 1.37
N GLU A 83 6.92 7.27 2.04
CA GLU A 83 5.91 8.29 1.72
C GLU A 83 6.46 9.72 1.75
N ASN A 84 7.55 9.94 2.48
CA ASN A 84 8.23 11.24 2.56
C ASN A 84 9.23 11.46 1.40
N VAL A 85 9.50 10.44 0.59
CA VAL A 85 10.43 10.54 -0.54
C VAL A 85 9.64 10.98 -1.77
N ASN A 86 9.95 12.18 -2.25
CA ASN A 86 9.32 12.76 -3.43
C ASN A 86 10.42 13.24 -4.41
N SER A 87 10.74 14.53 -4.42
CA SER A 87 11.80 15.11 -5.27
C SER A 87 12.62 16.12 -4.45
N GLN A 88 13.47 15.61 -3.61
CA GLN A 88 14.31 16.44 -2.72
C GLN A 88 15.57 16.92 -3.45
N PRO A 89 16.24 17.99 -2.95
CA PRO A 89 17.49 18.49 -3.54
C PRO A 89 18.60 17.45 -3.66
N PHE A 90 18.71 16.54 -2.67
CA PHE A 90 19.71 15.48 -2.63
C PHE A 90 19.34 14.26 -3.49
N MET A 91 18.05 14.13 -3.90
CA MET A 91 17.55 13.01 -4.68
C MET A 91 16.33 13.40 -5.52
N ARG A 92 16.56 13.86 -6.74
CA ARG A 92 15.49 14.20 -7.69
C ARG A 92 14.74 12.94 -8.13
N TRP A 93 13.41 13.04 -8.30
CA TRP A 93 12.55 11.89 -8.57
C TRP A 93 12.97 11.10 -9.82
N LYS A 94 13.34 11.81 -10.91
CA LYS A 94 13.75 11.15 -12.16
C LYS A 94 15.03 10.33 -11.97
N GLN A 95 16.05 10.92 -11.36
CA GLN A 95 17.30 10.20 -11.06
C GLN A 95 17.08 9.01 -10.13
N ARG A 96 16.19 9.15 -9.14
CA ARG A 96 15.82 8.01 -8.27
C ARG A 96 15.23 6.89 -9.08
N PHE A 97 14.26 7.19 -9.96
CA PHE A 97 13.60 6.17 -10.79
C PHE A 97 14.61 5.44 -11.68
N ASP A 98 15.55 6.16 -12.31
CA ASP A 98 16.61 5.56 -13.14
C ASP A 98 17.44 4.55 -12.33
N PHE A 99 18.06 4.98 -11.22
CA PHE A 99 18.91 4.09 -10.41
C PHE A 99 18.15 2.96 -9.74
N VAL A 100 16.89 3.19 -9.35
CA VAL A 100 16.06 2.16 -8.76
C VAL A 100 15.68 1.10 -9.79
N MET A 101 15.28 1.49 -10.98
CA MET A 101 14.89 0.51 -12.01
C MET A 101 16.09 -0.24 -12.57
N GLU A 102 17.27 0.39 -12.67
CA GLU A 102 18.54 -0.30 -12.93
C GLU A 102 18.79 -1.40 -11.87
N ALA A 103 18.60 -1.06 -10.59
CA ALA A 103 18.76 -2.00 -9.48
C ALA A 103 17.75 -3.17 -9.53
N VAL A 104 16.48 -2.88 -9.86
CA VAL A 104 15.42 -3.89 -10.03
C VAL A 104 15.79 -4.85 -11.15
N HIS A 105 16.16 -4.35 -12.33
CA HIS A 105 16.55 -5.17 -13.47
C HIS A 105 17.78 -6.04 -13.18
N LYS A 106 18.78 -5.48 -12.49
CA LYS A 106 19.96 -6.22 -12.07
C LYS A 106 19.62 -7.35 -11.09
N ALA A 107 18.77 -7.08 -10.09
CA ALA A 107 18.33 -8.09 -9.13
C ALA A 107 17.50 -9.19 -9.82
N GLN A 108 16.63 -8.84 -10.76
CA GLN A 108 15.89 -9.83 -11.57
C GLN A 108 16.82 -10.73 -12.39
N ALA A 109 17.84 -10.14 -13.01
CA ALA A 109 18.80 -10.92 -13.81
C ALA A 109 19.63 -11.88 -12.94
N GLU A 110 19.99 -11.47 -11.73
CA GLU A 110 20.76 -12.29 -10.78
C GLU A 110 19.93 -13.39 -10.16
N THR A 111 18.69 -13.11 -9.76
CA THR A 111 17.83 -14.07 -9.02
C THR A 111 16.96 -14.92 -9.91
N GLY A 112 16.75 -14.55 -11.15
CA GLY A 112 15.78 -15.19 -12.04
C GLY A 112 14.31 -14.95 -11.66
N GLU A 113 14.05 -14.05 -10.72
CA GLU A 113 12.73 -13.77 -10.18
C GLU A 113 12.20 -12.41 -10.62
N ARG A 114 10.88 -12.28 -10.75
CA ARG A 114 10.22 -10.98 -10.89
C ARG A 114 10.36 -10.20 -9.59
N LYS A 115 10.79 -8.95 -9.71
CA LYS A 115 10.98 -7.99 -8.61
C LYS A 115 10.31 -6.66 -8.95
N GLY A 116 9.97 -5.87 -7.94
CA GLY A 116 9.41 -4.55 -8.13
C GLY A 116 9.89 -3.54 -7.09
N HIS A 117 9.64 -2.28 -7.39
CA HIS A 117 9.81 -1.19 -6.43
C HIS A 117 8.61 -0.25 -6.53
N TYR A 118 8.02 0.11 -5.39
CA TYR A 118 6.90 1.05 -5.36
C TYR A 118 7.42 2.47 -5.55
N LEU A 119 7.53 2.88 -6.83
CA LEU A 119 7.97 4.22 -7.20
C LEU A 119 6.88 5.24 -6.84
N ASN A 120 7.18 6.15 -5.92
CA ASN A 120 6.22 7.15 -5.46
C ASN A 120 5.99 8.22 -6.55
N VAL A 121 4.81 8.18 -7.15
CA VAL A 121 4.39 9.15 -8.18
C VAL A 121 3.55 10.30 -7.63
N THR A 122 3.27 10.31 -6.31
CA THR A 122 2.57 11.42 -5.65
C THR A 122 3.26 12.74 -5.99
N ALA A 123 2.51 13.69 -6.48
CA ALA A 123 3.05 14.95 -7.00
C ALA A 123 2.10 16.11 -6.67
N PRO A 124 2.57 17.38 -6.78
CA PRO A 124 1.74 18.55 -6.50
C PRO A 124 0.52 18.69 -7.44
N THR A 125 0.63 18.18 -8.66
CA THR A 125 -0.46 18.23 -9.67
C THR A 125 -0.72 16.87 -10.31
N PRO A 126 -1.92 16.62 -10.82
CA PRO A 126 -2.21 15.39 -11.57
C PRO A 126 -1.30 15.22 -12.80
N GLU A 127 -0.97 16.30 -13.50
CA GLU A 127 -0.10 16.27 -14.67
C GLU A 127 1.30 15.78 -14.32
N ASP A 128 1.89 16.28 -13.23
CA ASP A 128 3.18 15.80 -12.74
C ASP A 128 3.10 14.35 -12.28
N MET A 129 1.99 13.96 -11.64
CA MET A 129 1.76 12.57 -11.21
C MET A 129 1.74 11.61 -12.42
N TYR A 130 0.98 11.94 -13.47
CA TYR A 130 0.95 11.13 -14.69
C TYR A 130 2.30 11.10 -15.41
N LYS A 131 3.00 12.22 -15.48
CA LYS A 131 4.35 12.28 -16.04
C LYS A 131 5.31 11.32 -15.33
N ARG A 132 5.24 11.23 -14.01
CA ARG A 132 6.03 10.26 -13.23
C ARG A 132 5.59 8.83 -13.48
N ALA A 133 4.29 8.59 -13.56
CA ALA A 133 3.73 7.27 -13.86
C ALA A 133 4.13 6.77 -15.26
N GLU A 134 4.04 7.63 -16.26
CA GLU A 134 4.51 7.32 -17.61
C GLU A 134 5.99 6.99 -17.64
N TYR A 135 6.82 7.80 -16.99
CA TYR A 135 8.26 7.53 -16.93
C TYR A 135 8.58 6.21 -16.21
N ALA A 136 7.88 5.90 -15.13
CA ALA A 136 8.00 4.59 -14.48
C ALA A 136 7.65 3.44 -15.42
N LYS A 137 6.58 3.57 -16.21
CA LYS A 137 6.19 2.60 -17.23
C LYS A 137 7.26 2.44 -18.31
N GLU A 138 7.82 3.54 -18.83
CA GLU A 138 8.90 3.52 -19.83
C GLU A 138 10.13 2.75 -19.31
N LEU A 139 10.44 2.87 -18.02
CA LEU A 139 11.52 2.13 -17.36
C LEU A 139 11.17 0.66 -17.08
N GLY A 140 9.96 0.20 -17.39
CA GLY A 140 9.51 -1.18 -17.18
C GLY A 140 9.13 -1.50 -15.72
N ALA A 141 8.74 -0.51 -14.94
CA ALA A 141 8.26 -0.73 -13.57
C ALA A 141 6.95 -1.54 -13.59
N PRO A 142 6.81 -2.61 -12.80
CA PRO A 142 5.56 -3.37 -12.71
C PRO A 142 4.53 -2.71 -11.79
N ILE A 143 4.97 -1.80 -10.93
CA ILE A 143 4.17 -1.19 -9.87
C ILE A 143 4.62 0.24 -9.58
N ILE A 144 3.66 1.10 -9.27
CA ILE A 144 3.87 2.46 -8.78
C ILE A 144 3.14 2.67 -7.46
N MET A 145 3.41 3.78 -6.78
CA MET A 145 2.85 4.10 -5.47
C MET A 145 2.20 5.48 -5.48
N HIS A 146 1.06 5.59 -4.76
CA HIS A 146 0.39 6.86 -4.51
C HIS A 146 -0.05 6.99 -3.05
N ASP A 147 0.01 8.20 -2.52
CA ASP A 147 -0.48 8.55 -1.17
C ASP A 147 -1.90 9.11 -1.29
N TYR A 148 -2.92 8.25 -1.21
CA TYR A 148 -4.28 8.59 -1.61
C TYR A 148 -4.97 9.67 -0.76
N LEU A 149 -4.63 9.79 0.52
CA LEU A 149 -5.22 10.81 1.38
C LEU A 149 -4.62 12.20 1.15
N THR A 150 -3.31 12.26 0.86
CA THR A 150 -2.62 13.52 0.55
C THR A 150 -2.87 13.96 -0.88
N GLY A 151 -2.91 13.03 -1.82
CA GLY A 151 -3.23 13.30 -3.23
C GLY A 151 -4.72 13.51 -3.48
N GLY A 152 -5.57 12.92 -2.65
CA GLY A 152 -7.03 12.98 -2.76
C GLY A 152 -7.64 11.86 -3.60
N PHE A 153 -8.90 11.55 -3.31
CA PHE A 153 -9.61 10.45 -3.96
C PHE A 153 -9.80 10.66 -5.47
N THR A 154 -9.99 11.91 -5.91
CA THR A 154 -10.15 12.21 -7.35
C THR A 154 -8.88 11.87 -8.12
N ALA A 155 -7.71 12.31 -7.63
CA ALA A 155 -6.43 11.99 -8.25
C ALA A 155 -6.14 10.48 -8.20
N ASN A 156 -6.44 9.84 -7.06
CA ASN A 156 -6.27 8.41 -6.90
C ASN A 156 -7.13 7.59 -7.86
N THR A 157 -8.40 7.94 -8.02
CA THR A 157 -9.32 7.26 -8.94
C THR A 157 -8.85 7.40 -10.39
N GLY A 158 -8.43 8.61 -10.79
CA GLY A 158 -7.85 8.85 -12.12
C GLY A 158 -6.59 8.01 -12.35
N LEU A 159 -5.68 7.96 -11.37
CA LEU A 159 -4.47 7.17 -11.46
C LEU A 159 -4.77 5.65 -11.52
N ALA A 160 -5.74 5.17 -10.76
CA ALA A 160 -6.16 3.77 -10.80
C ALA A 160 -6.71 3.37 -12.18
N ASN A 161 -7.52 4.23 -12.81
CA ASN A 161 -7.97 4.01 -14.18
C ASN A 161 -6.80 3.98 -15.16
N TRP A 162 -5.87 4.93 -15.04
CA TRP A 162 -4.67 4.98 -15.86
C TRP A 162 -3.81 3.70 -15.68
N CYS A 163 -3.63 3.23 -14.45
CA CYS A 163 -2.89 1.99 -14.16
C CYS A 163 -3.53 0.77 -14.82
N ARG A 164 -4.88 0.68 -14.79
CA ARG A 164 -5.64 -0.39 -15.43
C ARG A 164 -5.39 -0.41 -16.94
N ASP A 165 -5.46 0.75 -17.58
CA ASP A 165 -5.28 0.90 -19.02
C ASP A 165 -3.83 0.68 -19.47
N ASN A 166 -2.87 0.84 -18.57
CA ASN A 166 -1.44 0.77 -18.84
C ASN A 166 -0.73 -0.48 -18.25
N GLY A 167 -1.46 -1.36 -17.58
CA GLY A 167 -0.93 -2.63 -17.07
C GLY A 167 0.03 -2.50 -15.88
N LEU A 168 -0.08 -1.44 -15.07
CA LEU A 168 0.72 -1.25 -13.86
C LEU A 168 -0.10 -1.57 -12.62
N LEU A 169 0.54 -2.22 -11.66
CA LEU A 169 0.02 -2.35 -10.29
C LEU A 169 0.09 -1.01 -9.56
N LEU A 170 -0.84 -0.79 -8.66
CA LEU A 170 -0.92 0.45 -7.87
C LEU A 170 -0.90 0.15 -6.37
N HIS A 171 0.23 0.47 -5.73
CA HIS A 171 0.39 0.42 -4.29
C HIS A 171 -0.07 1.72 -3.65
N ILE A 172 -0.89 1.61 -2.59
CA ILE A 172 -1.42 2.78 -1.89
C ILE A 172 -0.86 2.89 -0.48
N HIS A 173 -0.29 4.05 -0.20
CA HIS A 173 0.12 4.44 1.15
C HIS A 173 -0.96 5.31 1.81
N ARG A 174 -1.15 5.10 3.13
CA ARG A 174 -2.18 5.81 3.92
C ARG A 174 -1.63 7.02 4.70
N ALA A 175 -0.61 7.71 4.18
CA ALA A 175 -0.08 8.91 4.82
C ALA A 175 -1.21 9.86 5.24
N MET A 176 -1.12 10.48 6.42
CA MET A 176 -2.14 11.31 7.07
C MET A 176 -3.35 10.56 7.67
N HIS A 177 -3.48 9.26 7.56
CA HIS A 177 -4.66 8.56 8.10
C HIS A 177 -4.89 8.86 9.59
N ALA A 178 -3.83 8.88 10.39
CA ALA A 178 -3.93 9.08 11.84
C ALA A 178 -4.53 10.43 12.25
N VAL A 179 -4.44 11.45 11.41
CA VAL A 179 -5.14 12.74 11.62
C VAL A 179 -6.65 12.55 11.57
N LEU A 180 -7.13 11.57 10.80
CA LEU A 180 -8.55 11.31 10.59
C LEU A 180 -9.11 10.23 11.52
N ASP A 181 -8.33 9.17 11.80
CA ASP A 181 -8.85 7.94 12.40
C ASP A 181 -8.40 7.67 13.84
N ARG A 182 -7.36 8.36 14.34
CA ARG A 182 -6.79 8.08 15.66
C ARG A 182 -7.68 8.49 16.83
N ASN A 183 -8.42 9.60 16.72
CA ASN A 183 -9.28 10.05 17.80
C ASN A 183 -10.53 9.15 17.90
N PRO A 184 -10.80 8.51 19.05
CA PRO A 184 -11.93 7.60 19.18
C PRO A 184 -13.29 8.30 19.15
N ASN A 185 -13.34 9.62 19.38
CA ASN A 185 -14.57 10.38 19.48
C ASN A 185 -14.81 11.33 18.31
N HIS A 186 -13.82 11.55 17.43
CA HIS A 186 -13.95 12.50 16.32
C HIS A 186 -13.13 12.06 15.12
N GLY A 187 -13.68 12.22 13.92
CA GLY A 187 -13.01 11.94 12.66
C GLY A 187 -13.68 10.85 11.84
N ILE A 188 -12.89 10.03 11.17
CA ILE A 188 -13.34 8.96 10.26
C ILE A 188 -12.58 7.68 10.58
N HIS A 189 -13.29 6.61 10.91
CA HIS A 189 -12.67 5.32 11.19
C HIS A 189 -11.95 4.77 9.95
N PHE A 190 -10.81 4.11 10.17
CA PHE A 190 -9.99 3.59 9.06
C PHE A 190 -10.75 2.62 8.15
N ARG A 191 -11.72 1.83 8.67
CA ARG A 191 -12.55 0.95 7.83
C ARG A 191 -13.33 1.70 6.75
N VAL A 192 -13.78 2.93 7.04
CA VAL A 192 -14.45 3.79 6.04
C VAL A 192 -13.45 4.21 4.97
N LEU A 193 -12.26 4.64 5.39
CA LEU A 193 -11.17 5.01 4.47
C LEU A 193 -10.76 3.82 3.59
N THR A 194 -10.75 2.61 4.14
CA THR A 194 -10.48 1.36 3.42
C THR A 194 -11.56 1.06 2.36
N LYS A 195 -12.85 1.16 2.71
CA LYS A 195 -13.96 1.00 1.77
C LYS A 195 -13.87 2.04 0.63
N MET A 196 -13.62 3.29 0.98
CA MET A 196 -13.47 4.38 0.00
C MET A 196 -12.27 4.14 -0.91
N LEU A 197 -11.17 3.62 -0.39
CA LEU A 197 -10.03 3.26 -1.22
C LEU A 197 -10.38 2.15 -2.20
N ARG A 198 -11.02 1.06 -1.76
CA ARG A 198 -11.38 -0.05 -2.65
C ARG A 198 -12.27 0.43 -3.80
N LEU A 199 -13.19 1.37 -3.55
CA LEU A 199 -13.99 2.02 -4.59
C LEU A 199 -13.17 2.90 -5.51
N SER A 200 -12.25 3.70 -4.96
CA SER A 200 -11.38 4.62 -5.69
C SER A 200 -10.35 3.90 -6.55
N GLY A 201 -9.75 2.86 -6.00
CA GLY A 201 -8.79 1.98 -6.69
C GLY A 201 -7.42 1.96 -6.07
N GLY A 202 -6.84 0.76 -6.08
CA GLY A 202 -5.51 0.42 -5.58
C GLY A 202 -5.42 -1.09 -5.45
N ASP A 203 -4.28 -1.67 -5.82
CA ASP A 203 -4.07 -3.12 -5.71
C ASP A 203 -3.55 -3.50 -4.33
N HIS A 204 -2.80 -2.60 -3.68
CA HIS A 204 -2.33 -2.72 -2.30
C HIS A 204 -2.81 -1.55 -1.44
N LEU A 205 -2.99 -1.81 -0.15
CA LEU A 205 -3.15 -0.76 0.86
C LEU A 205 -2.42 -1.11 2.14
N HIS A 206 -1.69 -0.15 2.71
CA HIS A 206 -1.20 -0.26 4.08
C HIS A 206 -2.36 -0.42 5.06
N SER A 207 -2.50 -1.62 5.65
CA SER A 207 -3.62 -1.97 6.53
C SER A 207 -3.30 -1.88 8.02
N GLY A 208 -2.05 -1.59 8.37
CA GLY A 208 -1.58 -1.62 9.76
C GLY A 208 -0.98 -2.96 10.16
N THR A 209 -0.70 -3.09 11.44
CA THR A 209 -0.14 -4.32 12.00
C THR A 209 -0.97 -4.78 13.20
N VAL A 210 -0.99 -6.09 13.42
CA VAL A 210 -1.57 -6.71 14.63
C VAL A 210 -0.48 -7.18 15.60
N VAL A 211 0.79 -6.98 15.25
CA VAL A 211 1.98 -7.37 16.02
C VAL A 211 2.95 -6.19 16.05
N GLY A 212 3.44 -5.81 17.24
CA GLY A 212 4.46 -4.78 17.40
C GLY A 212 4.00 -3.55 18.19
N LYS A 213 4.79 -2.48 18.16
CA LYS A 213 4.62 -1.25 18.97
C LYS A 213 3.50 -0.31 18.55
N LEU A 214 2.88 -0.53 17.39
CA LEU A 214 1.80 0.32 16.93
C LEU A 214 0.49 -0.16 17.55
N GLU A 215 -0.22 0.74 18.21
CA GLU A 215 -1.55 0.49 18.74
C GLU A 215 -2.50 0.05 17.62
N GLY A 216 -3.12 -1.10 17.77
CA GLY A 216 -4.15 -1.60 16.87
C GLY A 216 -4.95 -2.68 17.57
N ASP A 217 -6.27 -2.55 17.52
CA ASP A 217 -7.17 -3.64 17.85
C ASP A 217 -7.03 -4.73 16.76
N ARG A 218 -6.61 -5.94 17.19
CA ARG A 218 -6.41 -7.07 16.28
C ARG A 218 -7.69 -7.41 15.52
N ASP A 219 -8.80 -7.52 16.24
CA ASP A 219 -10.06 -7.95 15.66
C ASP A 219 -10.60 -6.92 14.68
N ALA A 220 -10.53 -5.64 15.03
CA ALA A 220 -10.87 -4.55 14.12
C ALA A 220 -9.95 -4.53 12.89
N THR A 221 -8.65 -4.76 13.06
CA THR A 221 -7.70 -4.82 11.94
C THR A 221 -8.05 -5.96 10.98
N LEU A 222 -8.32 -7.15 11.47
CA LEU A 222 -8.77 -8.27 10.66
C LEU A 222 -10.12 -7.97 9.98
N GLY A 223 -11.01 -7.23 10.66
CA GLY A 223 -12.28 -6.79 10.09
C GLY A 223 -12.10 -5.94 8.83
N TRP A 224 -11.28 -4.89 8.84
CA TRP A 224 -11.08 -4.10 7.62
C TRP A 224 -10.20 -4.78 6.58
N ILE A 225 -9.33 -5.74 6.96
CA ILE A 225 -8.61 -6.59 6.01
C ILE A 225 -9.58 -7.43 5.20
N ASP A 226 -10.58 -8.05 5.83
CA ASP A 226 -11.61 -8.78 5.10
C ASP A 226 -12.43 -7.85 4.18
N LEU A 227 -12.76 -6.64 4.64
CA LEU A 227 -13.41 -5.63 3.79
C LEU A 227 -12.56 -5.24 2.56
N MET A 228 -11.23 -5.30 2.67
CA MET A 228 -10.33 -5.08 1.53
C MET A 228 -10.33 -6.25 0.56
N ARG A 229 -10.27 -7.47 1.06
CA ARG A 229 -9.89 -8.66 0.32
C ARG A 229 -11.08 -9.47 -0.16
N GLU A 230 -12.06 -9.71 0.73
CA GLU A 230 -13.15 -10.63 0.47
C GLU A 230 -14.20 -10.04 -0.50
N ARG A 231 -14.89 -10.93 -1.21
CA ARG A 231 -15.99 -10.54 -2.11
C ARG A 231 -17.27 -10.16 -1.35
N TYR A 232 -17.53 -10.86 -0.27
CA TYR A 232 -18.67 -10.61 0.62
C TYR A 232 -18.22 -10.72 2.07
N VAL A 233 -18.57 -9.74 2.87
CA VAL A 233 -18.26 -9.70 4.29
C VAL A 233 -19.57 -9.53 5.06
N LYS A 234 -19.85 -10.47 5.95
CA LYS A 234 -21.02 -10.41 6.83
C LYS A 234 -20.78 -9.43 7.97
N GLU A 235 -21.86 -8.81 8.47
CA GLU A 235 -21.85 -8.02 9.71
C GLU A 235 -21.22 -8.82 10.85
N ASP A 236 -20.24 -8.22 11.50
CA ASP A 236 -19.58 -8.74 12.71
C ASP A 236 -19.09 -7.57 13.56
N ARG A 237 -19.92 -7.19 14.51
CA ARG A 237 -19.65 -6.02 15.38
C ARG A 237 -18.46 -6.22 16.31
N THR A 238 -18.10 -7.46 16.63
CA THR A 238 -16.91 -7.76 17.44
C THR A 238 -15.63 -7.39 16.70
N ARG A 239 -15.66 -7.47 15.36
CA ARG A 239 -14.60 -7.06 14.46
C ARG A 239 -14.80 -5.67 13.86
N GLY A 240 -15.80 -4.94 14.37
CA GLY A 240 -16.15 -3.60 13.93
C GLY A 240 -16.84 -3.52 12.56
N ILE A 241 -17.30 -4.63 11.99
CA ILE A 241 -18.04 -4.66 10.72
C ILE A 241 -19.51 -4.39 11.04
N MET A 242 -19.98 -3.17 10.78
CA MET A 242 -21.30 -2.72 11.17
C MET A 242 -22.43 -3.13 10.20
N PHE A 243 -22.08 -3.50 8.98
CA PHE A 243 -23.01 -3.83 7.92
C PHE A 243 -22.48 -4.94 7.04
N ASP A 244 -23.36 -5.79 6.53
CA ASP A 244 -23.01 -6.67 5.42
C ASP A 244 -22.47 -5.83 4.23
N GLN A 245 -21.40 -6.30 3.62
CA GLN A 245 -20.80 -5.65 2.47
C GLN A 245 -20.64 -6.63 1.31
N ASP A 246 -21.34 -6.37 0.22
CA ASP A 246 -21.22 -7.10 -1.05
C ASP A 246 -20.44 -6.25 -2.07
N TRP A 247 -19.27 -6.72 -2.46
CA TRP A 247 -18.42 -6.07 -3.45
C TRP A 247 -18.68 -6.54 -4.88
N GLY A 248 -19.60 -7.49 -5.06
CA GLY A 248 -19.94 -8.01 -6.39
C GLY A 248 -18.75 -8.64 -7.11
N SER A 249 -18.42 -8.12 -8.29
CA SER A 249 -17.26 -8.54 -9.09
C SER A 249 -16.02 -7.67 -8.91
N MET A 250 -16.08 -6.66 -8.03
CA MET A 250 -14.93 -5.79 -7.78
C MET A 250 -13.76 -6.58 -7.18
N PRO A 251 -12.55 -6.47 -7.75
CA PRO A 251 -11.37 -7.17 -7.23
C PRO A 251 -11.07 -6.82 -5.77
N GLY A 252 -10.37 -7.71 -5.09
CA GLY A 252 -9.85 -7.45 -3.75
C GLY A 252 -8.57 -6.61 -3.79
N VAL A 253 -8.35 -5.87 -2.71
CA VAL A 253 -7.12 -5.13 -2.43
C VAL A 253 -6.24 -5.98 -1.54
N MET A 254 -4.96 -6.12 -1.88
CA MET A 254 -4.01 -6.89 -1.07
C MET A 254 -3.59 -6.06 0.17
N PRO A 255 -3.83 -6.56 1.40
CA PRO A 255 -3.43 -5.86 2.60
C PRO A 255 -1.90 -5.86 2.77
N GLY A 256 -1.34 -4.71 3.10
CA GLY A 256 0.06 -4.57 3.47
C GLY A 256 0.21 -4.47 4.99
N SER A 257 0.87 -5.45 5.61
CA SER A 257 1.20 -5.44 7.04
C SER A 257 2.59 -4.87 7.26
N PHE A 258 2.73 -3.97 8.25
CA PHE A 258 4.00 -3.29 8.58
C PHE A 258 4.35 -3.53 10.05
N PRO A 259 4.92 -4.68 10.41
CA PRO A 259 5.45 -4.85 11.75
C PRO A 259 6.60 -3.85 11.98
N ALA A 260 6.51 -3.07 13.06
CA ALA A 260 7.51 -2.05 13.39
C ALA A 260 8.88 -2.66 13.73
N GLU A 261 8.87 -3.86 14.29
CA GLU A 261 10.08 -4.64 14.60
C GLU A 261 9.90 -6.04 13.99
N PHE A 262 10.75 -6.37 13.04
CA PHE A 262 10.77 -7.69 12.44
C PHE A 262 11.93 -8.50 13.03
N THR A 263 11.59 -9.67 13.54
CA THR A 263 12.52 -10.77 13.75
C THR A 263 12.04 -11.97 12.95
N SER A 264 12.92 -12.82 12.51
CA SER A 264 12.58 -14.07 11.82
C SER A 264 11.53 -14.90 12.58
N GLY A 265 11.47 -14.76 13.90
CA GLY A 265 10.49 -15.43 14.78
C GLY A 265 9.04 -14.87 14.67
N THR A 266 8.82 -13.66 14.14
CA THR A 266 7.47 -13.09 14.01
C THR A 266 6.80 -13.43 12.67
N CYS A 267 7.57 -13.86 11.66
CA CYS A 267 7.05 -14.21 10.33
C CYS A 267 5.95 -15.29 10.37
N PRO A 268 6.12 -16.45 11.05
CA PRO A 268 5.10 -17.48 11.09
C PRO A 268 3.77 -16.99 11.67
N ALA A 269 3.82 -16.15 12.71
CA ALA A 269 2.63 -15.57 13.31
C ALA A 269 1.92 -14.62 12.34
N LEU A 270 2.65 -13.79 11.60
CA LEU A 270 2.09 -12.88 10.60
C LEU A 270 1.44 -13.66 9.46
N VAL A 271 2.09 -14.70 8.95
CA VAL A 271 1.52 -15.56 7.89
C VAL A 271 0.24 -16.25 8.38
N SER A 272 0.24 -16.77 9.63
CA SER A 272 -0.94 -17.38 10.22
C SER A 272 -2.11 -16.40 10.41
N ILE A 273 -1.82 -15.12 10.65
CA ILE A 273 -2.83 -14.08 10.87
C ILE A 273 -3.36 -13.50 9.55
N PHE A 274 -2.46 -13.15 8.63
CA PHE A 274 -2.83 -12.44 7.40
C PHE A 274 -3.08 -13.36 6.21
N GLY A 275 -2.59 -14.61 6.26
CA GLY A 275 -2.66 -15.55 5.14
C GLY A 275 -1.74 -15.16 3.98
N ASP A 276 -1.85 -15.92 2.89
CA ASP A 276 -1.00 -15.75 1.72
C ASP A 276 -1.31 -14.48 0.93
N ASP A 277 -2.58 -14.06 0.90
CA ASP A 277 -3.00 -12.86 0.16
C ASP A 277 -2.71 -11.59 0.97
N SER A 278 -1.44 -11.35 1.21
CA SER A 278 -0.92 -10.19 1.93
C SER A 278 0.50 -9.83 1.48
N VAL A 279 0.91 -8.60 1.74
CA VAL A 279 2.29 -8.15 1.61
C VAL A 279 2.85 -7.90 3.00
N LEU A 280 3.89 -8.62 3.39
CA LEU A 280 4.61 -8.37 4.63
C LEU A 280 5.74 -7.37 4.33
N GLN A 281 5.62 -6.18 4.89
CA GLN A 281 6.55 -5.07 4.63
C GLN A 281 7.43 -4.81 5.84
N PHE A 282 8.72 -4.79 5.61
CA PHE A 282 9.74 -4.58 6.62
C PHE A 282 10.38 -3.19 6.48
N GLY A 283 11.17 -2.80 7.44
CA GLY A 283 11.89 -1.52 7.44
C GLY A 283 13.26 -1.66 8.09
N GLY A 284 13.41 -1.12 9.29
CA GLY A 284 14.66 -1.13 10.04
C GLY A 284 15.25 -2.52 10.31
N GLY A 285 14.40 -3.55 10.44
CA GLY A 285 14.87 -4.93 10.64
C GLY A 285 15.67 -5.48 9.46
N THR A 286 15.29 -5.11 8.23
CA THR A 286 16.04 -5.50 7.02
C THR A 286 17.26 -4.62 6.81
N LEU A 287 17.06 -3.29 6.79
CA LEU A 287 18.12 -2.33 6.44
C LEU A 287 19.12 -2.04 7.57
N GLY A 288 18.83 -2.50 8.77
CA GLY A 288 19.73 -2.48 9.92
C GLY A 288 20.30 -3.85 10.30
N HIS A 289 20.15 -4.86 9.44
CA HIS A 289 20.66 -6.19 9.72
C HIS A 289 22.20 -6.18 9.82
N PRO A 290 22.79 -6.77 10.87
CA PRO A 290 24.25 -6.68 11.13
C PRO A 290 25.11 -7.32 10.02
N TRP A 291 24.57 -8.24 9.24
CA TRP A 291 25.27 -8.89 8.13
C TRP A 291 24.96 -8.27 6.76
N GLY A 292 24.25 -7.13 6.75
CA GLY A 292 23.87 -6.42 5.53
C GLY A 292 22.45 -6.68 5.05
N ASN A 293 22.03 -5.90 4.07
CA ASN A 293 20.64 -5.87 3.60
C ASN A 293 20.23 -7.11 2.79
N ALA A 294 21.19 -7.91 2.34
CA ALA A 294 20.95 -9.14 1.57
C ALA A 294 20.93 -10.40 2.45
N ALA A 295 21.17 -10.27 3.77
CA ALA A 295 21.25 -11.38 4.71
C ALA A 295 19.83 -11.74 5.34
#